data_0f30768ebffcb14bd5fe4e9b9b66c509
#
_entry.id   0f30768ebffcb14bd5fe4e9b9b66c509
#
_cell.length_a   1.000
_cell.length_b   1.000
_cell.length_c   1.000
_cell.angle_alpha   90.00
_cell.angle_beta   90.00
_cell.angle_gamma   90.00
#
_symmetry.space_group_name_H-M   'P 1'
#
loop_
_entity.id
_entity.type
_entity.pdbx_description
1 polymer ?
#
loop_
_entity_poly.entity_id
_entity_poly.type
_entity_poly.pdbx_seq_one_letter_code
_entity_poly.pdbx_strand_id
1 'polypeptide(L)'
;CGYPMGAKTTADFVRDGSISGNEGKRLLAIAGCPSPMFVAGYIHSHLDGTVPFLFIAAAVYLPVIINGFLVQLFYRERKKALPSPLPVTCNAAPDGRPFDEIMMASLEIMVKIGGYIMLYSILAGFICESSILPESVKPLLTGFVEMTTGIDAVSRTMSGLPAALAILFSAVFGGLSGVSQTNTVIKNAGLSIRHYVLWKLLHAALSCTILILLSSL
;
A
#
# COMPACT_ATOMS: atom_id res chain seq x y z
N CYS A 1 7.11 -7.03 -2.87
CA CYS A 1 6.28 -7.30 -1.70
C CYS A 1 5.20 -6.25 -1.62
N GLY A 2 3.92 -6.67 -1.46
CA GLY A 2 2.80 -5.76 -1.23
C GLY A 2 2.87 -5.10 0.15
N TYR A 3 1.97 -4.12 0.39
CA TYR A 3 1.85 -3.54 1.72
C TYR A 3 1.22 -4.56 2.71
N PRO A 4 1.55 -4.50 4.00
CA PRO A 4 2.50 -3.56 4.63
C PRO A 4 3.95 -4.04 4.60
N MET A 5 4.26 -5.19 3.99
CA MET A 5 5.59 -5.83 4.06
C MET A 5 6.69 -4.99 3.41
N GLY A 6 6.42 -4.29 2.30
CA GLY A 6 7.39 -3.37 1.71
C GLY A 6 7.79 -2.23 2.65
N ALA A 7 6.81 -1.68 3.38
CA ALA A 7 7.08 -0.66 4.39
C ALA A 7 7.87 -1.22 5.58
N LYS A 8 7.58 -2.47 6.00
CA LYS A 8 8.33 -3.14 7.06
C LYS A 8 9.80 -3.34 6.67
N THR A 9 10.06 -3.90 5.49
CA THR A 9 11.43 -4.08 4.98
C THR A 9 12.18 -2.76 4.92
N THR A 10 11.53 -1.69 4.45
CA THR A 10 12.10 -0.35 4.44
C THR A 10 12.46 0.12 5.86
N ALA A 11 11.56 -0.09 6.82
CA ALA A 11 11.78 0.28 8.22
C ALA A 11 12.93 -0.52 8.85
N ASP A 12 13.04 -1.80 8.54
CA ASP A 12 14.14 -2.65 9.02
C ASP A 12 15.48 -2.14 8.49
N PHE A 13 15.61 -1.84 7.19
CA PHE A 13 16.84 -1.30 6.60
C PHE A 13 17.27 0.05 7.20
N VAL A 14 16.29 0.92 7.51
CA VAL A 14 16.59 2.20 8.19
C VAL A 14 17.06 1.96 9.61
N ARG A 15 16.41 1.06 10.36
CA ARG A 15 16.75 0.74 11.74
C ARG A 15 18.13 0.09 11.86
N ASP A 16 18.46 -0.79 10.94
CA ASP A 16 19.73 -1.51 10.91
C ASP A 16 20.88 -0.63 10.33
N GLY A 17 20.58 0.61 9.93
CA GLY A 17 21.57 1.55 9.37
C GLY A 17 22.04 1.20 7.95
N SER A 18 21.41 0.23 7.29
CA SER A 18 21.72 -0.17 5.91
C SER A 18 21.40 0.91 4.89
N ILE A 19 20.41 1.76 5.20
CA ILE A 19 20.00 2.91 4.40
C ILE A 19 19.78 4.14 5.28
N SER A 20 19.96 5.33 4.70
CA SER A 20 19.71 6.59 5.38
C SER A 20 18.20 6.83 5.59
N GLY A 21 17.83 7.69 6.55
CA GLY A 21 16.43 8.07 6.76
C GLY A 21 15.78 8.70 5.51
N ASN A 22 16.55 9.39 4.67
CA ASN A 22 16.04 9.96 3.41
C ASN A 22 15.83 8.89 2.34
N GLU A 23 16.71 7.92 2.22
CA GLU A 23 16.49 6.74 1.36
C GLU A 23 15.28 5.93 1.83
N GLY A 24 15.12 5.77 3.14
CA GLY A 24 13.92 5.16 3.73
C GLY A 24 12.62 5.89 3.36
N LYS A 25 12.61 7.23 3.34
CA LYS A 25 11.46 8.00 2.86
C LYS A 25 11.18 7.78 1.38
N ARG A 26 12.21 7.69 0.53
CA ARG A 26 12.06 7.39 -0.90
C ARG A 26 11.48 6.01 -1.12
N LEU A 27 12.04 4.99 -0.46
CA LEU A 27 11.54 3.63 -0.55
C LEU A 27 10.11 3.51 -0.02
N LEU A 28 9.78 4.16 1.09
CA LEU A 28 8.44 4.14 1.66
C LEU A 28 7.38 4.72 0.70
N ALA A 29 7.73 5.71 -0.11
CA ALA A 29 6.82 6.31 -1.08
C ALA A 29 6.38 5.33 -2.20
N ILE A 30 7.21 4.34 -2.54
CA ILE A 30 6.94 3.35 -3.60
C ILE A 30 6.62 1.95 -3.05
N ALA A 31 7.01 1.66 -1.82
CA ALA A 31 6.89 0.32 -1.21
C ALA A 31 5.44 -0.13 -0.93
N GLY A 32 4.48 0.80 -0.98
CA GLY A 32 3.08 0.53 -0.68
C GLY A 32 2.25 0.05 -1.89
N CYS A 33 2.85 -0.53 -2.91
CA CYS A 33 2.14 -1.00 -4.10
C CYS A 33 1.37 -2.30 -3.82
N PRO A 34 0.15 -2.50 -4.38
CA PRO A 34 -0.52 -3.80 -4.39
C PRO A 34 0.35 -4.87 -5.05
N SER A 35 0.32 -6.11 -4.54
CA SER A 35 1.07 -7.21 -5.15
C SER A 35 0.47 -7.63 -6.48
N PRO A 36 1.26 -8.17 -7.44
CA PRO A 36 0.74 -8.68 -8.70
C PRO A 36 -0.34 -9.75 -8.53
N MET A 37 -0.18 -10.63 -7.54
CA MET A 37 -1.19 -11.65 -7.22
C MET A 37 -2.51 -11.04 -6.74
N PHE A 38 -2.45 -9.95 -5.96
CA PHE A 38 -3.66 -9.25 -5.52
C PHE A 38 -4.34 -8.53 -6.69
N VAL A 39 -3.57 -7.94 -7.60
CA VAL A 39 -4.12 -7.30 -8.80
C VAL A 39 -4.77 -8.33 -9.73
N ALA A 40 -4.11 -9.43 -10.00
CA ALA A 40 -4.60 -10.46 -10.92
C ALA A 40 -5.73 -11.31 -10.31
N GLY A 41 -5.58 -11.70 -9.03
CA GLY A 41 -6.52 -12.62 -8.39
C GLY A 41 -7.72 -11.92 -7.74
N TYR A 42 -7.54 -10.71 -7.20
CA TYR A 42 -8.61 -10.04 -6.46
C TYR A 42 -9.21 -8.87 -7.23
N ILE A 43 -8.41 -7.89 -7.64
CA ILE A 43 -8.95 -6.69 -8.31
C ILE A 43 -9.60 -7.08 -9.63
N HIS A 44 -8.91 -7.86 -10.45
CA HIS A 44 -9.44 -8.25 -11.77
C HIS A 44 -10.73 -9.08 -11.67
N SER A 45 -10.83 -9.99 -10.68
CA SER A 45 -12.03 -10.81 -10.49
C SER A 45 -13.27 -10.01 -10.10
N HIS A 46 -13.11 -8.83 -9.45
CA HIS A 46 -14.23 -7.96 -9.08
C HIS A 46 -14.62 -6.94 -10.16
N LEU A 47 -13.94 -6.95 -11.31
CA LEU A 47 -14.22 -6.05 -12.43
C LEU A 47 -15.02 -6.71 -13.57
N ASP A 48 -15.40 -7.99 -13.42
CA ASP A 48 -16.25 -8.76 -14.36
C ASP A 48 -15.89 -8.58 -15.84
N GLY A 49 -14.60 -8.43 -16.16
CA GLY A 49 -14.12 -8.24 -17.53
C GLY A 49 -14.45 -6.88 -18.15
N THR A 50 -15.01 -5.93 -17.38
CA THR A 50 -15.34 -4.58 -17.88
C THR A 50 -14.11 -3.77 -18.29
N VAL A 51 -12.95 -4.10 -17.72
CA VAL A 51 -11.66 -3.45 -18.01
C VAL A 51 -10.61 -4.52 -18.33
N PRO A 52 -9.87 -4.41 -19.43
CA PRO A 52 -8.78 -5.32 -19.75
C PRO A 52 -7.74 -5.37 -18.62
N PHE A 53 -7.27 -6.57 -18.28
CA PHE A 53 -6.25 -6.76 -17.22
C PHE A 53 -5.01 -5.87 -17.43
N LEU A 54 -4.57 -5.70 -18.67
CA LEU A 54 -3.41 -4.87 -19.00
C LEU A 54 -3.61 -3.41 -18.60
N PHE A 55 -4.83 -2.87 -18.73
CA PHE A 55 -5.15 -1.49 -18.33
C PHE A 55 -5.12 -1.35 -16.81
N ILE A 56 -5.63 -2.34 -16.09
CA ILE A 56 -5.57 -2.38 -14.62
C ILE A 56 -4.11 -2.45 -14.16
N ALA A 57 -3.33 -3.35 -14.72
CA ALA A 57 -1.92 -3.49 -14.39
C ALA A 57 -1.13 -2.21 -14.69
N ALA A 58 -1.34 -1.59 -15.86
CA ALA A 58 -0.74 -0.32 -16.22
C ALA A 58 -1.15 0.79 -15.24
N ALA A 59 -2.44 0.91 -14.91
CA ALA A 59 -2.95 1.90 -13.98
C ALA A 59 -2.40 1.75 -12.55
N VAL A 60 -2.06 0.53 -12.12
CA VAL A 60 -1.45 0.29 -10.80
C VAL A 60 0.05 0.55 -10.82
N TYR A 61 0.79 0.08 -11.84
CA TYR A 61 2.26 0.04 -11.79
C TYR A 61 2.96 1.23 -12.44
N LEU A 62 2.40 1.88 -13.48
CA LEU A 62 2.99 3.08 -14.05
C LEU A 62 3.12 4.23 -13.03
N PRO A 63 2.10 4.50 -12.18
CA PRO A 63 2.24 5.50 -11.13
C PRO A 63 3.37 5.22 -10.14
N VAL A 64 3.71 3.96 -9.87
CA VAL A 64 4.85 3.62 -9.00
C VAL A 64 6.16 4.12 -9.59
N ILE A 65 6.33 3.96 -10.91
CA ILE A 65 7.51 4.47 -11.64
C ILE A 65 7.53 6.00 -11.60
N ILE A 66 6.39 6.64 -11.87
CA ILE A 66 6.26 8.11 -11.81
C ILE A 66 6.58 8.62 -10.40
N ASN A 67 6.02 8.02 -9.37
CA ASN A 67 6.33 8.36 -7.97
C ASN A 67 7.81 8.16 -7.64
N GLY A 68 8.43 7.11 -8.19
CA GLY A 68 9.86 6.86 -8.02
C GLY A 68 10.72 7.99 -8.58
N PHE A 69 10.36 8.56 -9.73
CA PHE A 69 11.03 9.74 -10.27
C PHE A 69 10.71 11.02 -9.47
N LEU A 70 9.45 11.25 -9.13
CA LEU A 70 9.03 12.42 -8.38
C LEU A 70 9.70 12.49 -7.01
N VAL A 71 9.74 11.37 -6.28
CA VAL A 71 10.35 11.34 -4.95
C VAL A 71 11.85 11.63 -4.98
N GLN A 72 12.55 11.27 -6.06
CA GLN A 72 13.96 11.64 -6.24
C GLN A 72 14.16 13.14 -6.40
N LEU A 73 13.22 13.84 -7.06
CA LEU A 73 13.26 15.30 -7.20
C LEU A 73 13.05 15.99 -5.86
N PHE A 74 12.08 15.53 -5.07
CA PHE A 74 11.75 16.11 -3.76
C PHE A 74 12.82 15.83 -2.69
N TYR A 75 13.42 14.64 -2.69
CA TYR A 75 14.43 14.21 -1.71
C TYR A 75 15.83 14.13 -2.34
N ARG A 76 16.18 15.10 -3.20
CA ARG A 76 17.52 15.19 -3.78
C ARG A 76 18.53 15.43 -2.67
N GLU A 77 19.29 14.42 -2.32
CA GLU A 77 20.42 14.59 -1.41
C GLU A 77 21.46 15.48 -2.08
N ARG A 78 21.82 16.61 -1.43
CA ARG A 78 23.16 17.15 -1.58
C ARG A 78 24.10 16.03 -1.14
N LYS A 79 24.98 15.57 -2.03
CA LYS A 79 26.02 14.58 -1.74
C LYS A 79 26.81 15.03 -0.51
N LYS A 80 26.34 14.70 0.70
CA LYS A 80 27.25 14.49 1.82
C LYS A 80 27.95 13.21 1.44
N ALA A 81 29.31 13.26 1.37
CA ALA A 81 30.12 12.11 1.14
C ALA A 81 29.51 10.92 1.90
N LEU A 82 29.09 9.87 1.15
CA LEU A 82 28.75 8.62 1.78
C LEU A 82 29.88 8.32 2.79
N PRO A 83 29.57 7.96 4.04
CA PRO A 83 30.51 7.18 4.79
C PRO A 83 30.91 6.06 3.83
N SER A 84 32.23 5.91 3.64
CA SER A 84 32.83 4.85 2.82
C SER A 84 31.92 3.64 2.88
N PRO A 85 31.52 3.03 1.73
CA PRO A 85 30.70 1.84 1.82
C PRO A 85 31.40 0.95 2.84
N LEU A 86 30.74 0.79 4.00
CA LEU A 86 31.18 -0.23 4.92
C LEU A 86 31.34 -1.44 4.02
N PRO A 87 32.53 -2.08 4.00
CA PRO A 87 32.68 -3.25 3.16
C PRO A 87 31.43 -4.07 3.42
N VAL A 88 30.71 -4.39 2.34
CA VAL A 88 29.62 -5.36 2.40
C VAL A 88 30.35 -6.65 2.76
N THR A 89 30.78 -6.72 4.01
CA THR A 89 31.09 -7.97 4.62
C THR A 89 29.75 -8.68 4.61
N CYS A 90 29.62 -9.66 3.74
CA CYS A 90 28.60 -10.70 3.83
C CYS A 90 28.69 -11.46 5.17
N ASN A 91 29.38 -10.91 6.11
CA ASN A 91 29.38 -11.08 7.56
C ASN A 91 28.34 -10.14 8.22
N ALA A 92 27.15 -9.93 7.61
CA ALA A 92 25.99 -9.93 8.44
C ALA A 92 26.06 -11.30 9.14
N ALA A 93 26.70 -11.33 10.29
CA ALA A 93 26.53 -12.43 11.20
C ALA A 93 25.02 -12.71 11.18
N PRO A 94 24.58 -13.93 10.88
CA PRO A 94 23.17 -14.24 10.95
C PRO A 94 22.75 -13.68 12.29
N ASP A 95 21.79 -12.74 12.24
CA ASP A 95 21.26 -12.09 13.43
C ASP A 95 21.23 -13.20 14.46
N GLY A 96 22.10 -13.16 15.48
CA GLY A 96 22.34 -14.35 16.35
C GLY A 96 21.09 -14.72 17.17
N ARG A 97 19.94 -14.20 16.70
CA ARG A 97 18.61 -14.54 17.20
C ARG A 97 18.28 -15.97 16.82
N PRO A 98 17.91 -16.79 17.78
CA PRO A 98 17.46 -18.14 17.52
C PRO A 98 16.27 -18.12 16.54
N PHE A 99 16.15 -19.15 15.71
CA PHE A 99 15.09 -19.29 14.71
C PHE A 99 13.70 -19.02 15.29
N ASP A 100 13.46 -19.50 16.52
CA ASP A 100 12.20 -19.31 17.24
C ASP A 100 11.83 -17.85 17.47
N GLU A 101 12.81 -16.98 17.77
CA GLU A 101 12.57 -15.53 17.93
C GLU A 101 12.17 -14.88 16.61
N ILE A 102 12.80 -15.25 15.50
CA ILE A 102 12.49 -14.74 14.17
C ILE A 102 11.10 -15.19 13.75
N MET A 103 10.77 -16.45 14.00
CA MET A 103 9.45 -17.02 13.74
C MET A 103 8.37 -16.32 14.56
N MET A 104 8.57 -16.17 15.87
CA MET A 104 7.63 -15.49 16.76
C MET A 104 7.42 -14.02 16.36
N ALA A 105 8.47 -13.29 16.02
CA ALA A 105 8.36 -11.90 15.53
C ALA A 105 7.55 -11.82 14.23
N SER A 106 7.69 -12.80 13.34
CA SER A 106 6.92 -12.86 12.10
C SER A 106 5.44 -13.16 12.35
N LEU A 107 5.15 -14.11 13.24
CA LEU A 107 3.78 -14.44 13.67
C LEU A 107 3.09 -13.25 14.36
N GLU A 108 3.82 -12.54 15.24
CA GLU A 108 3.29 -11.34 15.90
C GLU A 108 2.85 -10.28 14.88
N ILE A 109 3.64 -10.06 13.83
CA ILE A 109 3.29 -9.10 12.77
C ILE A 109 2.04 -9.58 12.00
N MET A 110 1.97 -10.88 11.65
CA MET A 110 0.80 -11.45 10.96
C MET A 110 -0.48 -11.31 11.79
N VAL A 111 -0.41 -11.59 13.09
CA VAL A 111 -1.56 -11.42 14.01
C VAL A 111 -1.98 -9.96 14.10
N LYS A 112 -1.04 -9.02 14.20
CA LYS A 112 -1.35 -7.58 14.20
C LYS A 112 -2.02 -7.13 12.91
N ILE A 113 -1.51 -7.55 11.75
CA ILE A 113 -2.10 -7.23 10.45
C ILE A 113 -3.52 -7.79 10.36
N GLY A 114 -3.72 -9.08 10.69
CA GLY A 114 -5.05 -9.71 10.72
C GLY A 114 -6.01 -9.03 11.68
N GLY A 115 -5.54 -8.63 12.86
CA GLY A 115 -6.32 -7.88 13.85
C GLY A 115 -6.80 -6.52 13.31
N TYR A 116 -5.95 -5.79 12.59
CA TYR A 116 -6.36 -4.53 11.94
C TYR A 116 -7.41 -4.79 10.84
N ILE A 117 -7.21 -5.80 9.99
CA ILE A 117 -8.18 -6.14 8.95
C ILE A 117 -9.54 -6.44 9.60
N MET A 118 -9.59 -7.31 10.61
CA MET A 118 -10.84 -7.65 11.30
C MET A 118 -11.51 -6.42 11.92
N LEU A 119 -10.76 -5.59 12.65
CA LEU A 119 -11.29 -4.38 13.28
C LEU A 119 -11.92 -3.43 12.26
N TYR A 120 -11.20 -3.16 11.17
CA TYR A 120 -11.67 -2.25 10.14
C TYR A 120 -12.79 -2.86 9.28
N SER A 121 -12.82 -4.19 9.11
CA SER A 121 -13.95 -4.88 8.45
C SER A 121 -15.23 -4.80 9.28
N ILE A 122 -15.14 -4.90 10.61
CA ILE A 122 -16.30 -4.68 11.50
C ILE A 122 -16.80 -3.24 11.36
N LEU A 123 -15.89 -2.25 11.38
CA LEU A 123 -16.25 -0.85 11.18
C LEU A 123 -16.89 -0.62 9.81
N ALA A 124 -16.37 -1.24 8.76
CA ALA A 124 -16.92 -1.21 7.41
C ALA A 124 -18.33 -1.82 7.36
N GLY A 125 -18.57 -2.92 8.09
CA GLY A 125 -19.90 -3.52 8.26
C GLY A 125 -20.91 -2.55 8.84
N PHE A 126 -20.57 -1.82 9.90
CA PHE A 126 -21.46 -0.79 10.46
C PHE A 126 -21.78 0.34 9.46
N ILE A 127 -20.82 0.69 8.58
CA ILE A 127 -21.09 1.68 7.51
C ILE A 127 -22.10 1.12 6.52
N CYS A 128 -21.96 -0.13 6.10
CA CYS A 128 -22.88 -0.78 5.17
C CYS A 128 -24.30 -0.88 5.73
N GLU A 129 -24.45 -1.17 7.03
CA GLU A 129 -25.75 -1.32 7.69
C GLU A 129 -26.38 0.01 8.13
N SER A 130 -25.64 1.11 8.07
CA SER A 130 -26.13 2.44 8.51
C SER A 130 -27.32 2.90 7.68
N SER A 131 -28.43 3.26 8.33
CA SER A 131 -29.59 3.88 7.69
C SER A 131 -29.42 5.39 7.42
N ILE A 132 -28.36 6.00 7.98
CA ILE A 132 -28.13 7.46 7.89
C ILE A 132 -27.42 7.83 6.57
N LEU A 133 -26.62 6.92 6.02
CA LEU A 133 -25.81 7.18 4.83
C LEU A 133 -26.57 6.83 3.55
N PRO A 134 -26.46 7.65 2.49
CA PRO A 134 -26.97 7.30 1.16
C PRO A 134 -26.35 6.00 0.63
N GLU A 135 -27.15 5.17 -0.02
CA GLU A 135 -26.69 3.88 -0.57
C GLU A 135 -25.51 4.02 -1.55
N SER A 136 -25.47 5.12 -2.31
CA SER A 136 -24.38 5.41 -3.26
C SER A 136 -23.06 5.76 -2.59
N VAL A 137 -23.06 6.22 -1.34
CA VAL A 137 -21.86 6.64 -0.61
C VAL A 137 -21.27 5.50 0.21
N LYS A 138 -22.09 4.57 0.69
CA LYS A 138 -21.68 3.46 1.54
C LYS A 138 -20.51 2.65 0.96
N PRO A 139 -20.57 2.17 -0.30
CA PRO A 139 -19.47 1.36 -0.86
C PRO A 139 -18.15 2.12 -0.93
N LEU A 140 -18.20 3.41 -1.28
CA LEU A 140 -17.02 4.26 -1.37
C LEU A 140 -16.40 4.49 0.01
N LEU A 141 -17.22 4.79 1.00
CA LEU A 141 -16.75 5.00 2.38
C LEU A 141 -16.22 3.70 2.99
N THR A 142 -16.87 2.57 2.71
CA THR A 142 -16.40 1.23 3.09
C THR A 142 -15.02 0.95 2.52
N GLY A 143 -14.80 1.21 1.22
CA GLY A 143 -13.51 1.04 0.56
C GLY A 143 -12.42 1.98 1.08
N PHE A 144 -12.80 3.17 1.54
CA PHE A 144 -11.88 4.08 2.21
C PHE A 144 -11.47 3.58 3.60
N VAL A 145 -12.35 2.90 4.31
CA VAL A 145 -12.08 2.33 5.65
C VAL A 145 -11.33 1.01 5.55
N GLU A 146 -11.86 0.04 4.77
CA GLU A 146 -11.25 -1.26 4.56
C GLU A 146 -11.42 -1.66 3.09
N MET A 147 -10.30 -1.87 2.42
CA MET A 147 -10.28 -2.02 0.97
C MET A 147 -10.96 -3.28 0.45
N THR A 148 -10.82 -4.42 1.14
CA THR A 148 -11.35 -5.70 0.62
C THR A 148 -12.88 -5.74 0.73
N THR A 149 -13.42 -5.36 1.87
CA THR A 149 -14.86 -5.21 2.08
C THR A 149 -15.45 -4.15 1.14
N GLY A 150 -14.72 -3.05 0.93
CA GLY A 150 -15.16 -1.98 0.03
C GLY A 150 -15.14 -2.38 -1.44
N ILE A 151 -14.14 -3.11 -1.90
CA ILE A 151 -14.07 -3.63 -3.28
C ILE A 151 -15.25 -4.57 -3.53
N ASP A 152 -15.54 -5.48 -2.61
CA ASP A 152 -16.71 -6.36 -2.71
C ASP A 152 -18.02 -5.57 -2.72
N ALA A 153 -18.19 -4.57 -1.84
CA ALA A 153 -19.37 -3.72 -1.80
C ALA A 153 -19.56 -2.91 -3.10
N VAL A 154 -18.48 -2.34 -3.65
CA VAL A 154 -18.51 -1.60 -4.92
C VAL A 154 -18.88 -2.52 -6.08
N SER A 155 -18.27 -3.71 -6.17
CA SER A 155 -18.54 -4.64 -7.27
C SER A 155 -19.99 -5.15 -7.31
N ARG A 156 -20.66 -5.19 -6.15
CA ARG A 156 -22.08 -5.58 -6.05
C ARG A 156 -23.07 -4.45 -6.35
N THR A 157 -22.67 -3.19 -6.19
CA THR A 157 -23.58 -2.05 -6.21
C THR A 157 -23.35 -1.08 -7.36
N MET A 158 -22.16 -1.12 -7.95
CA MET A 158 -21.76 -0.23 -9.04
C MET A 158 -21.26 -1.05 -10.24
N SER A 159 -21.29 -0.45 -11.43
CA SER A 159 -20.81 -1.08 -12.67
C SER A 159 -20.04 -0.10 -13.56
N GLY A 160 -19.36 -0.63 -14.55
CA GLY A 160 -18.61 0.15 -15.55
C GLY A 160 -17.43 0.93 -14.98
N LEU A 161 -17.05 2.01 -15.65
CA LEU A 161 -15.87 2.82 -15.29
C LEU A 161 -15.92 3.39 -13.86
N PRO A 162 -17.05 3.88 -13.33
CA PRO A 162 -17.11 4.36 -11.94
C PRO A 162 -16.78 3.27 -10.92
N ALA A 163 -17.26 2.04 -11.11
CA ALA A 163 -16.94 0.90 -10.27
C ALA A 163 -15.44 0.58 -10.35
N ALA A 164 -14.88 0.54 -11.56
CA ALA A 164 -13.47 0.28 -11.78
C ALA A 164 -12.57 1.32 -11.10
N LEU A 165 -12.93 2.59 -11.16
CA LEU A 165 -12.21 3.68 -10.49
C LEU A 165 -12.28 3.56 -8.96
N ALA A 166 -13.46 3.25 -8.41
CA ALA A 166 -13.65 3.08 -6.98
C ALA A 166 -12.86 1.86 -6.44
N ILE A 167 -12.90 0.74 -7.16
CA ILE A 167 -12.13 -0.47 -6.85
C ILE A 167 -10.63 -0.17 -6.90
N LEU A 168 -10.16 0.46 -7.98
CA LEU A 168 -8.75 0.79 -8.16
C LEU A 168 -8.26 1.75 -7.09
N PHE A 169 -9.03 2.81 -6.78
CA PHE A 169 -8.71 3.75 -5.72
C PHE A 169 -8.58 3.03 -4.37
N SER A 170 -9.58 2.23 -3.99
CA SER A 170 -9.58 1.48 -2.72
C SER A 170 -8.39 0.54 -2.62
N ALA A 171 -8.08 -0.20 -3.69
CA ALA A 171 -6.96 -1.13 -3.74
C ALA A 171 -5.60 -0.44 -3.67
N VAL A 172 -5.43 0.66 -4.40
CA VAL A 172 -4.15 1.40 -4.44
C VAL A 172 -3.94 2.19 -3.16
N PHE A 173 -4.97 2.85 -2.63
CA PHE A 173 -4.89 3.55 -1.34
C PHE A 173 -4.70 2.59 -0.17
N GLY A 174 -5.39 1.44 -0.18
CA GLY A 174 -5.29 0.40 0.84
C GLY A 174 -6.17 0.63 2.08
N GLY A 175 -7.02 1.66 2.07
CA GLY A 175 -7.90 2.01 3.17
C GLY A 175 -7.19 2.50 4.43
N LEU A 176 -7.96 2.93 5.41
CA LEU A 176 -7.45 3.27 6.75
C LEU A 176 -6.83 2.05 7.44
N SER A 177 -7.33 0.85 7.15
CA SER A 177 -6.77 -0.41 7.60
C SER A 177 -5.31 -0.56 7.17
N GLY A 178 -5.00 -0.39 5.88
CA GLY A 178 -3.65 -0.45 5.34
C GLY A 178 -2.72 0.64 5.88
N VAL A 179 -3.25 1.86 6.12
CA VAL A 179 -2.51 2.95 6.76
C VAL A 179 -2.13 2.58 8.20
N SER A 180 -3.06 2.01 8.98
CA SER A 180 -2.82 1.59 10.36
C SER A 180 -1.82 0.43 10.45
N GLN A 181 -1.93 -0.56 9.57
CA GLN A 181 -0.97 -1.65 9.44
C GLN A 181 0.44 -1.11 9.14
N THR A 182 0.54 -0.19 8.18
CA THR A 182 1.81 0.42 7.80
C THR A 182 2.41 1.23 8.96
N ASN A 183 1.59 2.03 9.65
CA ASN A 183 2.04 2.81 10.81
C ASN A 183 2.65 1.93 11.91
N THR A 184 2.08 0.77 12.14
CA THR A 184 2.59 -0.18 13.15
C THR A 184 4.01 -0.66 12.85
N VAL A 185 4.33 -0.89 11.58
CA VAL A 185 5.65 -1.41 11.17
C VAL A 185 6.71 -0.33 11.00
N ILE A 186 6.33 0.92 10.68
CA ILE A 186 7.29 2.02 10.44
C ILE A 186 7.58 2.86 11.69
N LYS A 187 6.74 2.80 12.73
CA LYS A 187 6.80 3.66 13.92
C LYS A 187 8.17 3.69 14.57
N ASN A 188 8.84 2.54 14.66
CA ASN A 188 10.13 2.40 15.36
C ASN A 188 11.34 2.75 14.49
N ALA A 189 11.14 3.08 13.21
CA ALA A 189 12.19 3.46 12.26
C ALA A 189 12.30 4.98 12.03
N GLY A 190 11.53 5.80 12.77
CA GLY A 190 11.51 7.25 12.59
C GLY A 190 10.91 7.71 11.26
N LEU A 191 10.20 6.83 10.54
CA LEU A 191 9.52 7.14 9.30
C LEU A 191 8.12 7.73 9.57
N SER A 192 7.70 8.70 8.74
CA SER A 192 6.45 9.41 8.95
C SER A 192 5.27 8.76 8.20
N ILE A 193 4.20 8.44 8.94
CA ILE A 193 2.96 7.94 8.33
C ILE A 193 2.29 9.01 7.44
N ARG A 194 2.40 10.30 7.79
CA ARG A 194 1.84 11.39 6.96
C ARG A 194 2.50 11.43 5.59
N HIS A 195 3.82 11.24 5.54
CA HIS A 195 4.57 11.12 4.29
C HIS A 195 4.06 9.93 3.46
N TYR A 196 3.88 8.76 4.07
CA TYR A 196 3.33 7.59 3.40
C TYR A 196 1.94 7.86 2.81
N VAL A 197 1.02 8.45 3.60
CA VAL A 197 -0.35 8.74 3.18
C VAL A 197 -0.38 9.71 1.99
N LEU A 198 0.44 10.77 2.00
CA LEU A 198 0.52 11.71 0.88
C LEU A 198 0.94 11.04 -0.43
N TRP A 199 1.99 10.21 -0.40
CA TRP A 199 2.42 9.47 -1.59
C TRP A 199 1.41 8.41 -2.04
N LYS A 200 0.67 7.82 -1.09
CA LYS A 200 -0.42 6.89 -1.40
C LYS A 200 -1.58 7.58 -2.10
N LEU A 201 -1.98 8.75 -1.62
CA LEU A 201 -3.03 9.54 -2.28
C LEU A 201 -2.61 9.99 -3.68
N LEU A 202 -1.36 10.42 -3.86
CA LEU A 202 -0.83 10.73 -5.17
C LEU A 202 -0.82 9.51 -6.09
N HIS A 203 -0.40 8.35 -5.58
CA HIS A 203 -0.44 7.08 -6.32
C HIS A 203 -1.88 6.77 -6.76
N ALA A 204 -2.85 6.82 -5.86
CA ALA A 204 -4.25 6.54 -6.17
C ALA A 204 -4.83 7.53 -7.20
N ALA A 205 -4.52 8.81 -7.09
CA ALA A 205 -4.93 9.83 -8.05
C ALA A 205 -4.36 9.57 -9.46
N LEU A 206 -3.05 9.29 -9.54
CA LEU A 206 -2.40 8.95 -10.81
C LEU A 206 -2.97 7.65 -11.41
N SER A 207 -3.23 6.64 -10.57
CA SER A 207 -3.84 5.37 -11.01
C SER A 207 -5.22 5.58 -11.63
N CYS A 208 -6.08 6.36 -10.99
CA CYS A 208 -7.39 6.71 -11.53
C CYS A 208 -7.29 7.51 -12.83
N THR A 209 -6.37 8.48 -12.90
CA THR A 209 -6.14 9.27 -14.11
C THR A 209 -5.69 8.41 -15.28
N ILE A 210 -4.73 7.50 -15.06
CA ILE A 210 -4.24 6.59 -16.10
C ILE A 210 -5.35 5.66 -16.56
N LEU A 211 -6.18 5.12 -15.64
CA LEU A 211 -7.29 4.25 -16.03
C LEU A 211 -8.32 5.00 -16.89
N ILE A 212 -8.66 6.25 -16.56
CA ILE A 212 -9.56 7.08 -17.36
C ILE A 212 -8.98 7.29 -18.77
N LEU A 213 -7.69 7.63 -18.87
CA LEU A 213 -7.04 7.84 -20.15
C LEU A 213 -7.01 6.57 -21.02
N LEU A 214 -6.72 5.41 -20.41
CA LEU A 214 -6.70 4.12 -21.13
C LEU A 214 -8.10 3.67 -21.53
N SER A 215 -9.12 3.99 -20.76
CA SER A 215 -10.52 3.63 -21.10
C SER A 215 -11.16 4.58 -22.12
N SER A 216 -10.51 5.68 -22.45
CA SER A 216 -10.93 6.62 -23.52
C SER A 216 -10.32 6.31 -24.88
N LEU A 217 -9.36 5.35 -24.93
CA LEU A 217 -8.74 4.86 -26.18
C LEU A 217 -9.54 3.72 -26.79
#